data_3d79d8096334615fdb9a37fa9770a923
#
_entry.id   3d79d8096334615fdb9a37fa9770a923
#
_cell.length_a   1.000
_cell.length_b   1.000
_cell.length_c   1.000
_cell.angle_alpha   90.00
_cell.angle_beta   90.00
_cell.angle_gamma   90.00
#
_symmetry.space_group_name_H-M   'P 1'
#
loop_
_entity.id
_entity.type
_entity.pdbx_description
1 polymer ?
#
loop_
_entity_poly.entity_id
_entity_poly.type
_entity_poly.pdbx_seq_one_letter_code
_entity_poly.pdbx_strand_id
1 'polypeptide(L)'
;NNELTKANYRPMVFFESSQDGSLSLEVAREIISMRIVGVITYLVPSKEVIELFEDHNVPIVLLGRTGDALGIDSVASNDYRGGKLAGYKLFDLGGKNFAYIGVTRKLNINNERLNGFLKALKNNDVIVPEANIILNEKQQTTRQLMDTLDVQKKKIDSIFCFNDQIAYEVIGYLSEKGIKVPEDINIIGFDNLQSAIIYPIKLTTIDADKPRAAHLALVSLFSKIKDSEDTEVTGKIVDVTLVEGNTTKMRK
;
A
#
# COMPACT_ATOMS: atom_id res chain seq x y z
N ASN A 1 -10.52 -17.78 2.60
CA ASN A 1 -10.72 -19.27 2.51
C ASN A 1 -12.19 -19.68 2.57
N ASN A 2 -13.05 -19.08 3.40
CA ASN A 2 -14.45 -19.50 3.53
C ASN A 2 -15.27 -19.34 2.22
N GLU A 3 -15.05 -18.27 1.46
CA GLU A 3 -15.80 -18.01 0.21
C GLU A 3 -15.39 -18.98 -0.91
N LEU A 4 -14.09 -19.21 -1.08
CA LEU A 4 -13.56 -20.17 -2.05
C LEU A 4 -14.05 -21.61 -1.76
N THR A 5 -14.00 -22.01 -0.48
CA THR A 5 -14.46 -23.34 -0.08
C THR A 5 -15.96 -23.53 -0.32
N LYS A 6 -16.79 -22.51 -0.03
CA LYS A 6 -18.23 -22.53 -0.33
C LYS A 6 -18.51 -22.64 -1.84
N ALA A 7 -17.66 -22.02 -2.65
CA ALA A 7 -17.77 -22.08 -4.11
C ALA A 7 -17.08 -23.33 -4.72
N ASN A 8 -16.56 -24.23 -3.87
CA ASN A 8 -15.84 -25.46 -4.25
C ASN A 8 -14.55 -25.20 -5.05
N TYR A 9 -13.88 -24.05 -4.80
CA TYR A 9 -12.57 -23.74 -5.35
C TYR A 9 -11.46 -23.92 -4.32
N ARG A 10 -10.25 -24.24 -4.79
CA ARG A 10 -9.04 -24.35 -3.97
C ARG A 10 -8.05 -23.26 -4.40
N PRO A 11 -7.58 -22.41 -3.46
CA PRO A 11 -6.55 -21.42 -3.79
C PRO A 11 -5.19 -22.08 -3.94
N MET A 12 -4.42 -21.63 -4.93
CA MET A 12 -2.98 -21.80 -5.04
C MET A 12 -2.31 -20.45 -4.92
N VAL A 13 -1.12 -20.39 -4.32
CA VAL A 13 -0.39 -19.14 -4.14
C VAL A 13 0.95 -19.26 -4.87
N PHE A 14 1.19 -18.33 -5.78
CA PHE A 14 2.44 -18.20 -6.51
C PHE A 14 3.21 -17.00 -5.95
N PHE A 15 4.49 -17.18 -5.71
CA PHE A 15 5.39 -16.10 -5.29
C PHE A 15 6.38 -15.82 -6.42
N GLU A 16 6.47 -14.56 -6.79
CA GLU A 16 7.45 -14.09 -7.76
C GLU A 16 8.25 -12.95 -7.19
N SER A 17 9.57 -13.03 -7.28
CA SER A 17 10.49 -11.97 -6.90
C SER A 17 10.67 -10.99 -8.07
N SER A 18 9.73 -10.07 -8.22
CA SER A 18 9.80 -9.03 -9.23
C SER A 18 10.29 -7.72 -8.61
N GLN A 19 11.37 -7.13 -9.16
CA GLN A 19 11.91 -5.86 -8.67
C GLN A 19 11.04 -4.66 -9.02
N ASP A 20 10.28 -4.73 -10.10
CA ASP A 20 9.40 -3.67 -10.59
C ASP A 20 7.91 -3.94 -10.30
N GLY A 21 7.60 -5.07 -9.67
CA GLY A 21 6.24 -5.48 -9.36
C GLY A 21 5.46 -5.98 -10.58
N SER A 22 6.15 -6.44 -11.64
CA SER A 22 5.53 -7.03 -12.82
C SER A 22 5.30 -8.54 -12.66
N LEU A 23 4.26 -9.06 -13.31
CA LEU A 23 4.00 -10.50 -13.47
C LEU A 23 4.73 -10.99 -14.72
N SER A 24 5.64 -11.95 -14.56
CA SER A 24 6.42 -12.47 -15.68
C SER A 24 5.60 -13.42 -16.58
N LEU A 25 6.02 -13.50 -17.83
CA LEU A 25 5.43 -14.41 -18.80
C LEU A 25 5.70 -15.89 -18.43
N GLU A 26 6.80 -16.15 -17.76
CA GLU A 26 7.18 -17.49 -17.28
C GLU A 26 6.18 -18.00 -16.24
N VAL A 27 5.92 -17.21 -15.20
CA VAL A 27 4.94 -17.54 -14.16
C VAL A 27 3.52 -17.62 -14.74
N ALA A 28 3.18 -16.75 -15.68
CA ALA A 28 1.87 -16.82 -16.36
C ALA A 28 1.68 -18.16 -17.13
N ARG A 29 2.70 -18.62 -17.83
CA ARG A 29 2.68 -19.95 -18.52
C ARG A 29 2.59 -21.09 -17.52
N GLU A 30 3.30 -21.02 -16.40
CA GLU A 30 3.20 -22.01 -15.32
C GLU A 30 1.76 -22.10 -14.80
N ILE A 31 1.14 -20.95 -14.47
CA ILE A 31 -0.24 -20.87 -14.01
C ILE A 31 -1.20 -21.55 -15.01
N ILE A 32 -1.08 -21.26 -16.29
CA ILE A 32 -1.91 -21.86 -17.35
C ILE A 32 -1.69 -23.37 -17.43
N SER A 33 -0.43 -23.85 -17.34
CA SER A 33 -0.10 -25.26 -17.40
C SER A 33 -0.79 -26.08 -16.29
N MET A 34 -1.06 -25.45 -15.15
CA MET A 34 -1.76 -26.05 -14.00
C MET A 34 -3.28 -26.01 -14.12
N ARG A 35 -3.83 -25.53 -15.26
CA ARG A 35 -5.26 -25.43 -15.52
C ARG A 35 -6.01 -24.63 -14.45
N ILE A 36 -5.41 -23.52 -14.00
CA ILE A 36 -6.02 -22.57 -13.09
C ILE A 36 -7.21 -21.90 -13.78
N VAL A 37 -8.33 -21.75 -13.08
CA VAL A 37 -9.58 -21.23 -13.64
C VAL A 37 -9.72 -19.71 -13.54
N GLY A 38 -8.82 -19.03 -12.82
CA GLY A 38 -8.82 -17.58 -12.69
C GLY A 38 -7.73 -17.12 -11.76
N VAL A 39 -7.29 -15.87 -11.90
CA VAL A 39 -6.13 -15.30 -11.22
C VAL A 39 -6.49 -14.00 -10.52
N ILE A 40 -6.06 -13.85 -9.26
CA ILE A 40 -5.98 -12.55 -8.57
C ILE A 40 -4.51 -12.26 -8.33
N THR A 41 -4.03 -11.12 -8.78
CA THR A 41 -2.61 -10.75 -8.70
C THR A 41 -2.39 -9.37 -8.11
N TYR A 42 -1.33 -9.21 -7.31
CA TYR A 42 -0.76 -7.91 -6.92
C TYR A 42 0.30 -7.42 -7.92
N LEU A 43 0.81 -8.33 -8.76
CA LEU A 43 1.82 -8.01 -9.76
C LEU A 43 1.13 -7.48 -11.02
N VAL A 44 1.71 -6.47 -11.65
CA VAL A 44 1.15 -5.84 -12.86
C VAL A 44 1.45 -6.73 -14.06
N PRO A 45 0.43 -7.29 -14.73
CA PRO A 45 0.64 -8.05 -15.95
C PRO A 45 1.03 -7.11 -17.11
N SER A 46 1.96 -7.54 -17.96
CA SER A 46 2.17 -6.90 -19.26
C SER A 46 0.99 -7.19 -20.19
N LYS A 47 0.89 -6.43 -21.29
CA LYS A 47 -0.13 -6.70 -22.33
C LYS A 47 -0.01 -8.14 -22.85
N GLU A 48 1.18 -8.63 -23.05
CA GLU A 48 1.49 -9.98 -23.51
C GLU A 48 1.01 -11.07 -22.51
N VAL A 49 1.12 -10.79 -21.23
CA VAL A 49 0.61 -11.66 -20.15
C VAL A 49 -0.92 -11.66 -20.15
N ILE A 50 -1.54 -10.50 -20.34
CA ILE A 50 -3.00 -10.39 -20.41
C ILE A 50 -3.53 -11.18 -21.61
N GLU A 51 -3.00 -10.95 -22.81
CA GLU A 51 -3.35 -11.68 -24.04
C GLU A 51 -3.19 -13.19 -23.86
N LEU A 52 -2.11 -13.64 -23.19
CA LEU A 52 -1.90 -15.05 -22.91
C LEU A 52 -3.00 -15.66 -22.01
N PHE A 53 -3.47 -14.93 -20.99
CA PHE A 53 -4.58 -15.40 -20.16
C PHE A 53 -5.92 -15.38 -20.91
N GLU A 54 -6.17 -14.37 -21.74
CA GLU A 54 -7.36 -14.26 -22.59
C GLU A 54 -7.45 -15.42 -23.59
N ASP A 55 -6.35 -15.76 -24.28
CA ASP A 55 -6.27 -16.88 -25.23
C ASP A 55 -6.61 -18.24 -24.58
N HIS A 56 -6.41 -18.35 -23.26
CA HIS A 56 -6.71 -19.57 -22.50
C HIS A 56 -7.99 -19.48 -21.68
N ASN A 57 -8.78 -18.41 -21.85
CA ASN A 57 -10.02 -18.15 -21.10
C ASN A 57 -9.80 -18.15 -19.57
N VAL A 58 -8.69 -17.61 -19.09
CA VAL A 58 -8.35 -17.46 -17.67
C VAL A 58 -8.54 -16.01 -17.27
N PRO A 59 -9.65 -15.63 -16.59
CA PRO A 59 -9.86 -14.27 -16.15
C PRO A 59 -8.83 -13.86 -15.08
N ILE A 60 -8.39 -12.60 -15.17
CA ILE A 60 -7.43 -12.00 -14.26
C ILE A 60 -8.00 -10.75 -13.58
N VAL A 61 -7.79 -10.62 -12.28
CA VAL A 61 -8.17 -9.43 -11.49
C VAL A 61 -6.93 -8.86 -10.82
N LEU A 62 -6.67 -7.58 -11.04
CA LEU A 62 -5.57 -6.85 -10.40
C LEU A 62 -6.01 -6.37 -9.01
N LEU A 63 -5.24 -6.68 -7.98
CA LEU A 63 -5.51 -6.29 -6.60
C LEU A 63 -4.45 -5.30 -6.11
N GLY A 64 -4.91 -4.25 -5.39
CA GLY A 64 -4.03 -3.22 -4.82
C GLY A 64 -3.68 -2.08 -5.77
N ARG A 65 -4.10 -2.11 -7.02
CA ARG A 65 -3.88 -1.06 -8.04
C ARG A 65 -5.08 -0.95 -8.98
N THR A 66 -5.21 0.18 -9.66
CA THR A 66 -6.20 0.33 -10.74
C THR A 66 -5.74 -0.38 -12.01
N GLY A 67 -6.63 -1.09 -12.66
CA GLY A 67 -6.38 -1.85 -13.89
C GLY A 67 -6.94 -1.19 -15.15
N ASP A 68 -7.53 -0.01 -15.06
CA ASP A 68 -8.24 0.65 -16.16
C ASP A 68 -7.36 0.81 -17.42
N ALA A 69 -6.11 1.21 -17.24
CA ALA A 69 -5.15 1.36 -18.34
C ALA A 69 -4.72 0.02 -18.98
N LEU A 70 -5.00 -1.10 -18.31
CA LEU A 70 -4.66 -2.45 -18.77
C LEU A 70 -5.88 -3.17 -19.36
N GLY A 71 -7.08 -2.62 -19.22
CA GLY A 71 -8.31 -3.26 -19.67
C GLY A 71 -8.70 -4.51 -18.86
N ILE A 72 -8.29 -4.61 -17.61
CA ILE A 72 -8.62 -5.73 -16.72
C ILE A 72 -9.32 -5.26 -15.45
N ASP A 73 -10.15 -6.12 -14.89
CA ASP A 73 -10.81 -5.87 -13.61
C ASP A 73 -9.79 -5.59 -12.51
N SER A 74 -10.14 -4.64 -11.63
CA SER A 74 -9.25 -4.26 -10.55
C SER A 74 -9.97 -3.86 -9.27
N VAL A 75 -9.27 -4.07 -8.16
CA VAL A 75 -9.68 -3.56 -6.84
C VAL A 75 -8.48 -2.88 -6.20
N ALA A 76 -8.60 -1.59 -5.92
CA ALA A 76 -7.56 -0.78 -5.29
C ALA A 76 -8.06 -0.11 -4.01
N SER A 77 -7.15 0.26 -3.13
CA SER A 77 -7.44 1.16 -2.01
C SER A 77 -7.43 2.63 -2.46
N ASN A 78 -8.13 3.48 -1.72
CA ASN A 78 -8.08 4.93 -1.92
C ASN A 78 -6.81 5.51 -1.27
N ASP A 79 -5.65 5.23 -1.89
CA ASP A 79 -4.33 5.59 -1.35
C ASP A 79 -4.15 7.11 -1.20
N TYR A 80 -4.68 7.90 -2.16
CA TYR A 80 -4.67 9.36 -2.06
C TYR A 80 -5.44 9.87 -0.83
N ARG A 81 -6.63 9.32 -0.59
CA ARG A 81 -7.40 9.65 0.61
C ARG A 81 -6.66 9.23 1.88
N GLY A 82 -6.03 8.06 1.89
CA GLY A 82 -5.23 7.60 3.02
C GLY A 82 -4.09 8.55 3.37
N GLY A 83 -3.36 9.01 2.35
CA GLY A 83 -2.35 10.05 2.53
C GLY A 83 -2.93 11.36 3.10
N LYS A 84 -4.11 11.77 2.62
CA LYS A 84 -4.80 12.95 3.19
C LYS A 84 -5.17 12.77 4.66
N LEU A 85 -5.70 11.61 5.04
CA LEU A 85 -6.05 11.32 6.44
C LEU A 85 -4.82 11.40 7.34
N ALA A 86 -3.68 10.83 6.91
CA ALA A 86 -2.43 10.91 7.65
C ALA A 86 -1.94 12.37 7.81
N GLY A 87 -1.99 13.15 6.72
CA GLY A 87 -1.58 14.56 6.74
C GLY A 87 -2.43 15.41 7.66
N TYR A 88 -3.76 15.31 7.56
CA TYR A 88 -4.66 16.03 8.45
C TYR A 88 -4.47 15.62 9.91
N LYS A 89 -4.38 14.31 10.19
CA LYS A 89 -4.17 13.83 11.56
C LYS A 89 -2.89 14.39 12.18
N LEU A 90 -1.76 14.34 11.47
CA LEU A 90 -0.49 14.88 11.98
C LEU A 90 -0.54 16.40 12.17
N PHE A 91 -1.21 17.14 11.29
CA PHE A 91 -1.43 18.57 11.44
C PHE A 91 -2.31 18.90 12.66
N ASP A 92 -3.44 18.22 12.80
CA ASP A 92 -4.39 18.42 13.90
C ASP A 92 -3.76 18.10 15.27
N LEU A 93 -2.76 17.22 15.30
CA LEU A 93 -1.97 16.92 16.49
C LEU A 93 -0.91 17.99 16.82
N GLY A 94 -0.86 19.10 16.07
CA GLY A 94 0.06 20.21 16.29
C GLY A 94 1.45 20.01 15.69
N GLY A 95 1.59 19.12 14.70
CA GLY A 95 2.83 18.97 13.94
C GLY A 95 3.23 20.26 13.23
N LYS A 96 4.54 20.52 13.15
CA LYS A 96 5.12 21.71 12.50
C LYS A 96 6.13 21.35 11.43
N ASN A 97 6.92 20.29 11.65
CA ASN A 97 7.99 19.87 10.76
C ASN A 97 7.74 18.43 10.32
N PHE A 98 7.23 18.31 9.10
CA PHE A 98 6.75 17.04 8.55
C PHE A 98 7.81 16.38 7.67
N ALA A 99 7.79 15.04 7.68
CA ALA A 99 8.53 14.23 6.73
C ALA A 99 7.69 13.08 6.18
N TYR A 100 8.08 12.59 5.01
CA TYR A 100 7.55 11.37 4.39
C TYR A 100 8.68 10.39 4.14
N ILE A 101 8.49 9.13 4.53
CA ILE A 101 9.42 8.03 4.23
C ILE A 101 8.72 7.04 3.32
N GLY A 102 9.18 6.96 2.09
CA GLY A 102 8.52 6.16 1.06
C GLY A 102 9.43 5.21 0.32
N VAL A 103 8.84 4.54 -0.64
CA VAL A 103 9.52 3.69 -1.61
C VAL A 103 9.81 4.49 -2.89
N THR A 104 10.00 3.82 -4.02
CA THR A 104 10.32 4.50 -5.29
C THR A 104 9.15 5.29 -5.88
N ARG A 105 9.44 6.38 -6.58
CA ARG A 105 8.45 7.15 -7.40
C ARG A 105 7.89 6.33 -8.57
N LYS A 106 8.54 5.25 -8.97
CA LYS A 106 8.03 4.34 -10.01
C LYS A 106 6.75 3.63 -9.58
N LEU A 107 6.51 3.51 -8.27
CA LEU A 107 5.31 2.88 -7.73
C LEU A 107 4.19 3.91 -7.54
N ASN A 108 3.14 3.81 -8.35
CA ASN A 108 2.03 4.77 -8.32
C ASN A 108 1.37 4.89 -6.94
N ILE A 109 1.20 3.79 -6.22
CA ILE A 109 0.65 3.76 -4.85
C ILE A 109 1.45 4.70 -3.92
N ASN A 110 2.79 4.69 -4.03
CA ASN A 110 3.62 5.60 -3.25
C ASN A 110 3.32 7.07 -3.59
N ASN A 111 3.15 7.38 -4.87
CA ASN A 111 2.84 8.74 -5.32
C ASN A 111 1.46 9.19 -4.84
N GLU A 112 0.46 8.32 -4.88
CA GLU A 112 -0.89 8.61 -4.39
C GLU A 112 -0.88 8.93 -2.89
N ARG A 113 -0.23 8.09 -2.05
CA ARG A 113 -0.08 8.31 -0.61
C ARG A 113 0.65 9.62 -0.32
N LEU A 114 1.80 9.86 -0.98
CA LEU A 114 2.58 11.08 -0.84
C LEU A 114 1.78 12.32 -1.27
N ASN A 115 1.17 12.30 -2.44
CA ASN A 115 0.40 13.42 -2.97
C ASN A 115 -0.80 13.77 -2.08
N GLY A 116 -1.49 12.76 -1.54
CA GLY A 116 -2.55 12.94 -0.57
C GLY A 116 -2.05 13.64 0.71
N PHE A 117 -0.93 13.18 1.26
CA PHE A 117 -0.29 13.75 2.43
C PHE A 117 0.10 15.22 2.22
N LEU A 118 0.81 15.50 1.13
CA LEU A 118 1.22 16.86 0.77
C LEU A 118 0.01 17.77 0.54
N LYS A 119 -1.05 17.25 -0.08
CA LYS A 119 -2.28 18.01 -0.31
C LYS A 119 -2.98 18.41 0.98
N ALA A 120 -3.05 17.49 1.96
CA ALA A 120 -3.63 17.79 3.27
C ALA A 120 -2.89 18.89 3.99
N LEU A 121 -1.55 18.84 4.01
CA LEU A 121 -0.70 19.84 4.64
C LEU A 121 -0.79 21.18 3.89
N LYS A 122 -0.76 21.18 2.56
CA LYS A 122 -0.93 22.40 1.75
C LYS A 122 -2.27 23.08 1.97
N ASN A 123 -3.35 22.33 2.22
CA ASN A 123 -4.65 22.90 2.53
C ASN A 123 -4.67 23.66 3.88
N ASN A 124 -3.65 23.45 4.71
CA ASN A 124 -3.41 24.15 5.99
C ASN A 124 -2.18 25.05 5.92
N ASP A 125 -1.83 25.55 4.72
CA ASP A 125 -0.70 26.45 4.45
C ASP A 125 0.67 25.93 4.87
N VAL A 126 0.82 24.58 4.99
CA VAL A 126 2.09 23.93 5.29
C VAL A 126 2.71 23.38 4.01
N ILE A 127 3.97 23.75 3.77
CA ILE A 127 4.78 23.24 2.67
C ILE A 127 5.86 22.31 3.24
N VAL A 128 5.85 21.06 2.83
CA VAL A 128 6.89 20.08 3.20
C VAL A 128 8.10 20.30 2.28
N PRO A 129 9.29 20.61 2.81
CA PRO A 129 10.50 20.72 1.99
C PRO A 129 10.81 19.41 1.28
N GLU A 130 11.25 19.46 0.01
CA GLU A 130 11.64 18.25 -0.74
C GLU A 130 12.71 17.43 -0.01
N ALA A 131 13.62 18.07 0.71
CA ALA A 131 14.64 17.42 1.53
C ALA A 131 14.06 16.60 2.71
N ASN A 132 12.77 16.71 3.02
CA ASN A 132 12.06 15.94 4.04
C ASN A 132 11.23 14.79 3.42
N ILE A 133 11.24 14.67 2.10
CA ILE A 133 10.60 13.57 1.37
C ILE A 133 11.70 12.58 1.00
N ILE A 134 11.82 11.50 1.76
CA ILE A 134 12.86 10.50 1.58
C ILE A 134 12.27 9.29 0.89
N LEU A 135 12.75 9.01 -0.32
CA LEU A 135 12.29 7.90 -1.15
C LEU A 135 13.42 6.89 -1.38
N ASN A 136 13.07 5.62 -1.28
CA ASN A 136 14.01 4.50 -1.48
C ASN A 136 14.20 4.19 -2.97
N GLU A 137 14.91 5.06 -3.67
CA GLU A 137 15.21 4.88 -5.11
C GLU A 137 16.42 3.94 -5.35
N LYS A 138 17.22 3.65 -4.30
CA LYS A 138 18.50 2.93 -4.42
C LYS A 138 18.54 1.64 -3.61
N GLN A 139 17.39 1.09 -3.23
CA GLN A 139 17.30 -0.13 -2.41
C GLN A 139 18.10 -0.03 -1.09
N GLN A 140 18.03 1.12 -0.46
CA GLN A 140 18.68 1.40 0.82
C GLN A 140 17.87 0.79 1.97
N THR A 141 18.53 0.52 3.09
CA THR A 141 17.82 0.18 4.32
C THR A 141 17.10 1.42 4.90
N THR A 142 16.04 1.20 5.67
CA THR A 142 15.36 2.31 6.36
C THR A 142 16.30 3.10 7.25
N ARG A 143 17.29 2.47 7.85
CA ARG A 143 18.36 3.14 8.61
C ARG A 143 19.10 4.17 7.76
N GLN A 144 19.55 3.80 6.56
CA GLN A 144 20.26 4.71 5.64
C GLN A 144 19.36 5.88 5.18
N LEU A 145 18.07 5.60 4.97
CA LEU A 145 17.09 6.65 4.66
C LEU A 145 16.94 7.64 5.82
N MET A 146 16.85 7.14 7.04
CA MET A 146 16.72 7.96 8.25
C MET A 146 17.99 8.78 8.56
N ASP A 147 19.19 8.21 8.32
CA ASP A 147 20.45 8.95 8.41
C ASP A 147 20.49 10.13 7.41
N THR A 148 19.91 9.95 6.22
CA THR A 148 19.77 11.01 5.20
C THR A 148 18.75 12.08 5.64
N LEU A 149 17.67 11.70 6.33
CA LEU A 149 16.66 12.65 6.80
C LEU A 149 17.20 13.60 7.85
N ASP A 150 18.07 13.12 8.77
CA ASP A 150 18.64 13.89 9.88
C ASP A 150 17.55 14.60 10.71
N VAL A 151 16.72 13.79 11.37
CA VAL A 151 15.51 14.25 12.09
C VAL A 151 15.77 15.31 13.14
N GLN A 152 16.93 15.25 13.82
CA GLN A 152 17.29 16.22 14.89
C GLN A 152 17.64 17.57 14.31
N LYS A 153 18.51 17.63 13.30
CA LYS A 153 18.92 18.88 12.65
C LYS A 153 17.74 19.58 11.98
N LYS A 154 16.86 18.82 11.34
CA LYS A 154 15.65 19.33 10.67
C LYS A 154 14.49 19.54 11.63
N LYS A 155 14.64 19.17 12.93
CA LYS A 155 13.60 19.26 13.96
C LYS A 155 12.29 18.60 13.54
N ILE A 156 12.37 17.44 12.82
CA ILE A 156 11.20 16.70 12.39
C ILE A 156 10.41 16.24 13.63
N ASP A 157 9.12 16.47 13.61
CA ASP A 157 8.22 16.12 14.71
C ASP A 157 7.04 15.24 14.29
N SER A 158 6.86 15.05 12.99
CA SER A 158 5.75 14.32 12.40
C SER A 158 6.20 13.56 11.15
N ILE A 159 6.05 12.24 11.15
CA ILE A 159 6.46 11.38 10.03
C ILE A 159 5.27 10.55 9.55
N PHE A 160 5.02 10.58 8.24
CA PHE A 160 4.16 9.62 7.58
C PHE A 160 5.02 8.63 6.81
N CYS A 161 4.86 7.34 7.09
CA CYS A 161 5.57 6.25 6.43
C CYS A 161 4.66 5.58 5.38
N PHE A 162 5.26 5.20 4.25
CA PHE A 162 4.56 4.53 3.16
C PHE A 162 3.72 3.33 3.63
N ASN A 163 4.28 2.52 4.54
CA ASN A 163 3.56 1.40 5.15
C ASN A 163 3.99 1.16 6.61
N ASP A 164 3.32 0.22 7.26
CA ASP A 164 3.56 -0.11 8.67
C ASP A 164 4.94 -0.75 8.88
N GLN A 165 5.43 -1.54 7.93
CA GLN A 165 6.77 -2.13 8.05
C GLN A 165 7.83 -1.04 8.16
N ILE A 166 7.81 -0.07 7.24
CA ILE A 166 8.73 1.09 7.28
C ILE A 166 8.53 1.88 8.58
N ALA A 167 7.28 2.07 9.03
CA ALA A 167 6.99 2.79 10.27
C ALA A 167 7.64 2.11 11.49
N TYR A 168 7.56 0.79 11.62
CA TYR A 168 8.20 0.05 12.70
C TYR A 168 9.74 0.12 12.63
N GLU A 169 10.31 0.05 11.44
CA GLU A 169 11.77 0.20 11.24
C GLU A 169 12.23 1.62 11.62
N VAL A 170 11.44 2.66 11.28
CA VAL A 170 11.68 4.05 11.70
C VAL A 170 11.61 4.18 13.22
N ILE A 171 10.60 3.60 13.87
CA ILE A 171 10.47 3.60 15.35
C ILE A 171 11.69 2.93 16.00
N GLY A 172 12.14 1.80 15.46
CA GLY A 172 13.35 1.12 15.93
C GLY A 172 14.58 2.00 15.84
N TYR A 173 14.80 2.66 14.69
CA TYR A 173 15.89 3.61 14.49
C TYR A 173 15.85 4.77 15.47
N LEU A 174 14.69 5.39 15.65
CA LEU A 174 14.52 6.52 16.58
C LEU A 174 14.79 6.10 18.03
N SER A 175 14.32 4.91 18.44
CA SER A 175 14.59 4.37 19.78
C SER A 175 16.07 4.20 20.05
N GLU A 176 16.86 3.71 19.09
CA GLU A 176 18.31 3.59 19.22
C GLU A 176 19.02 4.95 19.35
N LYS A 177 18.42 6.02 18.81
CA LYS A 177 18.92 7.40 18.95
C LYS A 177 18.39 8.09 20.22
N GLY A 178 17.62 7.40 21.06
CA GLY A 178 17.01 7.97 22.27
C GLY A 178 15.86 8.94 22.00
N ILE A 179 15.31 8.95 20.77
CA ILE A 179 14.17 9.76 20.37
C ILE A 179 12.89 8.99 20.64
N LYS A 180 11.96 9.56 21.39
CA LYS A 180 10.75 8.89 21.86
C LYS A 180 9.58 9.10 20.90
N VAL A 181 8.86 8.03 20.64
CA VAL A 181 7.59 8.01 19.91
C VAL A 181 6.47 7.65 20.90
N PRO A 182 5.44 8.48 21.06
CA PRO A 182 5.11 9.70 20.33
C PRO A 182 5.65 11.01 20.96
N GLU A 183 6.46 10.95 22.05
CA GLU A 183 6.83 12.13 22.85
C GLU A 183 7.54 13.20 22.02
N ASP A 184 8.52 12.80 21.22
CA ASP A 184 9.33 13.68 20.40
C ASP A 184 8.85 13.71 18.94
N ILE A 185 8.40 12.58 18.41
CA ILE A 185 7.95 12.45 17.01
C ILE A 185 6.67 11.64 16.94
N ASN A 186 5.65 12.17 16.25
CA ASN A 186 4.46 11.45 15.88
C ASN A 186 4.71 10.64 14.60
N ILE A 187 4.26 9.38 14.58
CA ILE A 187 4.41 8.48 13.42
C ILE A 187 3.08 7.89 13.03
N ILE A 188 2.79 7.93 11.71
CA ILE A 188 1.65 7.23 11.10
C ILE A 188 2.18 6.29 10.02
N GLY A 189 1.67 5.05 10.00
CA GLY A 189 1.90 4.05 8.96
C GLY A 189 0.72 3.91 7.98
N PHE A 190 0.74 2.85 7.20
CA PHE A 190 -0.32 2.45 6.28
C PHE A 190 -0.38 0.92 6.21
N ASP A 191 -1.54 0.32 5.96
CA ASP A 191 -1.83 -1.10 5.79
C ASP A 191 -2.44 -1.83 6.98
N ASN A 192 -2.39 -1.27 8.19
CA ASN A 192 -2.89 -1.91 9.43
C ASN A 192 -2.38 -3.35 9.61
N LEU A 193 -1.06 -3.55 9.48
CA LEU A 193 -0.42 -4.87 9.63
C LEU A 193 -0.44 -5.40 11.07
N GLN A 194 -0.64 -4.54 12.05
CA GLN A 194 -0.67 -4.90 13.48
C GLN A 194 -1.78 -5.88 13.85
N SER A 195 -2.81 -6.03 12.98
CA SER A 195 -3.83 -7.07 13.16
C SER A 195 -3.28 -8.49 12.98
N ALA A 196 -2.11 -8.63 12.35
CA ALA A 196 -1.45 -9.90 12.08
C ALA A 196 -0.17 -10.11 12.90
N ILE A 197 0.35 -9.08 13.58
CA ILE A 197 1.64 -9.11 14.28
C ILE A 197 1.48 -8.55 15.69
N ILE A 198 1.98 -9.28 16.68
CA ILE A 198 1.99 -8.83 18.09
C ILE A 198 3.23 -7.95 18.31
N TYR A 199 3.03 -6.63 18.27
CA TYR A 199 4.05 -5.66 18.68
C TYR A 199 3.66 -5.00 20.00
N PRO A 200 4.62 -4.66 20.86
CA PRO A 200 4.35 -3.91 22.08
C PRO A 200 3.88 -2.47 21.81
N ILE A 201 4.20 -1.93 20.62
CA ILE A 201 3.79 -0.60 20.19
C ILE A 201 2.62 -0.75 19.22
N LYS A 202 1.46 -0.19 19.57
CA LYS A 202 0.29 -0.12 18.70
C LYS A 202 0.45 1.09 17.78
N LEU A 203 0.67 0.83 16.50
CA LEU A 203 0.89 1.87 15.49
C LEU A 203 -0.42 2.60 15.14
N THR A 204 -0.39 3.92 15.05
CA THR A 204 -1.41 4.68 14.34
C THR A 204 -1.19 4.50 12.86
N THR A 205 -2.20 4.05 12.13
CA THR A 205 -2.05 3.63 10.74
C THR A 205 -3.32 3.86 9.91
N ILE A 206 -3.19 3.82 8.60
CA ILE A 206 -4.31 3.83 7.67
C ILE A 206 -4.67 2.37 7.33
N ASP A 207 -5.90 1.98 7.60
CA ASP A 207 -6.44 0.67 7.21
C ASP A 207 -7.02 0.72 5.80
N ALA A 208 -6.51 -0.14 4.93
CA ALA A 208 -6.94 -0.29 3.54
C ALA A 208 -8.09 -1.31 3.37
N ASP A 209 -8.69 -1.78 4.47
CA ASP A 209 -9.75 -2.81 4.47
C ASP A 209 -9.45 -3.98 3.52
N LYS A 210 -8.31 -4.64 3.75
CA LYS A 210 -7.86 -5.78 2.93
C LYS A 210 -8.90 -6.90 2.81
N PRO A 211 -9.67 -7.25 3.87
CA PRO A 211 -10.74 -8.24 3.75
C PRO A 211 -11.80 -7.81 2.73
N ARG A 212 -12.18 -6.54 2.71
CA ARG A 212 -13.15 -6.00 1.75
C ARG A 212 -12.60 -6.02 0.32
N ALA A 213 -11.33 -5.62 0.15
CA ALA A 213 -10.66 -5.65 -1.16
C ALA A 213 -10.59 -7.08 -1.71
N ALA A 214 -10.18 -8.05 -0.88
CA ALA A 214 -10.14 -9.46 -1.26
C ALA A 214 -11.52 -10.02 -1.63
N HIS A 215 -12.56 -9.67 -0.86
CA HIS A 215 -13.93 -10.06 -1.18
C HIS A 215 -14.38 -9.51 -2.55
N LEU A 216 -14.15 -8.24 -2.81
CA LEU A 216 -14.54 -7.62 -4.08
C LEU A 216 -13.77 -8.20 -5.27
N ALA A 217 -12.49 -8.54 -5.09
CA ALA A 217 -11.70 -9.20 -6.13
C ALA A 217 -12.23 -10.61 -6.44
N LEU A 218 -12.64 -11.36 -5.41
CA LEU A 218 -13.27 -12.67 -5.60
C LEU A 218 -14.63 -12.57 -6.31
N VAL A 219 -15.44 -11.59 -5.94
CA VAL A 219 -16.75 -11.35 -6.60
C VAL A 219 -16.54 -11.04 -8.08
N SER A 220 -15.58 -10.16 -8.40
CA SER A 220 -15.23 -9.83 -9.79
C SER A 220 -14.74 -11.07 -10.55
N LEU A 221 -13.80 -11.83 -9.96
CA LEU A 221 -13.27 -13.03 -10.59
C LEU A 221 -14.36 -14.09 -10.85
N PHE A 222 -15.25 -14.34 -9.87
CA PHE A 222 -16.33 -15.29 -10.02
C PHE A 222 -17.37 -14.88 -11.06
N SER A 223 -17.63 -13.59 -11.24
CA SER A 223 -18.48 -13.08 -12.33
C SER A 223 -17.90 -13.49 -13.68
N LYS A 224 -16.61 -13.20 -13.90
CA LYS A 224 -15.89 -13.54 -15.15
C LYS A 224 -15.77 -15.04 -15.41
N ILE A 225 -15.62 -15.86 -14.37
CA ILE A 225 -15.59 -17.34 -14.52
C ILE A 225 -16.97 -17.87 -14.93
N LYS A 226 -18.07 -17.27 -14.45
CA LYS A 226 -19.43 -17.72 -14.76
C LYS A 226 -19.92 -17.26 -16.12
N ASP A 227 -19.54 -16.06 -16.49
CA ASP A 227 -19.92 -15.43 -17.76
C ASP A 227 -18.65 -15.00 -18.49
N SER A 228 -18.15 -15.90 -19.33
CA SER A 228 -16.95 -15.65 -20.13
C SER A 228 -17.18 -14.63 -21.27
N GLU A 229 -18.44 -14.29 -21.56
CA GLU A 229 -18.79 -13.26 -22.56
C GLU A 229 -18.86 -11.85 -21.93
N ASP A 230 -18.83 -11.75 -20.59
CA ASP A 230 -18.78 -10.46 -19.89
C ASP A 230 -17.42 -9.79 -20.13
N THR A 231 -17.40 -8.83 -21.04
CA THR A 231 -16.22 -8.03 -21.40
C THR A 231 -16.16 -6.67 -20.66
N GLU A 232 -17.15 -6.37 -19.80
CA GLU A 232 -17.14 -5.12 -19.05
C GLU A 232 -15.99 -5.12 -18.03
N VAL A 233 -15.10 -4.14 -18.15
CA VAL A 233 -13.97 -3.94 -17.22
C VAL A 233 -14.44 -3.09 -16.06
N THR A 234 -14.26 -3.58 -14.83
CA THR A 234 -14.68 -2.89 -13.61
C THR A 234 -13.48 -2.53 -12.71
N GLY A 235 -13.34 -1.23 -12.42
CA GLY A 235 -12.42 -0.71 -11.40
C GLY A 235 -13.18 -0.43 -10.09
N LYS A 236 -12.79 -1.08 -9.00
CA LYS A 236 -13.41 -0.85 -7.67
C LYS A 236 -12.41 -0.21 -6.73
N ILE A 237 -12.83 0.86 -6.06
CA ILE A 237 -12.01 1.54 -5.05
C ILE A 237 -12.58 1.24 -3.66
N VAL A 238 -11.77 0.66 -2.80
CA VAL A 238 -12.09 0.45 -1.38
C VAL A 238 -11.65 1.67 -0.59
N ASP A 239 -12.55 2.17 0.22
CA ASP A 239 -12.24 3.31 1.06
C ASP A 239 -11.33 2.91 2.22
N VAL A 240 -10.66 3.90 2.79
CA VAL A 240 -9.66 3.71 3.85
C VAL A 240 -10.05 4.46 5.11
N THR A 241 -9.62 3.97 6.26
CA THR A 241 -9.89 4.57 7.57
C THR A 241 -8.61 4.75 8.38
N LEU A 242 -8.59 5.76 9.26
CA LEU A 242 -7.52 5.94 10.24
C LEU A 242 -7.80 5.05 11.45
N VAL A 243 -6.83 4.23 11.83
CA VAL A 243 -6.83 3.42 13.06
C VAL A 243 -5.87 4.05 14.05
N GLU A 244 -6.37 4.47 15.20
CA GLU A 244 -5.55 5.10 16.23
C GLU A 244 -4.77 4.06 17.04
N GLY A 245 -3.50 4.36 17.26
CA GLY A 245 -2.58 3.62 18.11
C GLY A 245 -1.97 4.53 19.18
N ASN A 246 -0.77 4.18 19.63
CA ASN A 246 -0.03 4.95 20.64
C ASN A 246 1.25 5.60 20.07
N THR A 247 1.40 5.67 18.76
CA THR A 247 2.52 6.34 18.08
C THR A 247 2.24 7.79 17.71
N THR A 248 1.07 8.30 18.13
CA THR A 248 0.67 9.69 17.93
C THR A 248 0.03 10.26 19.19
N LYS A 249 0.31 11.54 19.48
CA LYS A 249 -0.36 12.31 20.53
C LYS A 249 -0.40 13.79 20.19
N MET A 250 -1.31 14.51 20.85
CA MET A 250 -1.39 15.98 20.77
C MET A 250 -0.08 16.60 21.28
N ARG A 251 0.46 17.53 20.53
CA ARG A 251 1.60 18.36 20.93
C ARG A 251 1.09 19.60 21.67
N LYS A 252 1.78 19.93 22.75
CA LYS A 252 1.47 21.14 23.55
C LYS A 252 2.12 22.38 22.95
#